data_775b949dba23296a5a8a7a4b2d0c7358
#
_entry.id   775b949dba23296a5a8a7a4b2d0c7358
#
_cell.length_a   1.000
_cell.length_b   1.000
_cell.length_c   1.000
_cell.angle_alpha   90.00
_cell.angle_beta   90.00
_cell.angle_gamma   90.00
#
_symmetry.space_group_name_H-M   'P 1'
#
loop_
_entity.id
_entity.type
_entity.pdbx_description
1 polymer ?
#
loop_
_entity_poly.entity_id
_entity_poly.type
_entity_poly.pdbx_seq_one_letter_code
_entity_poly.pdbx_strand_id
1 'polypeptide(L)'
;MGKKGKSAKKEKVGKAGSSSVQTAAAAAAAGEAAEQPPRKMSSKEYYKELEKLEAELAHLQSWVIEKGLKVVIVFEGRDGAGKGGTIKAITGRVSPRVFRVVALPAPTEREKTQMYVQRYLPHLPAAGEVVIFDRSWYNRAGVERVMGFASDEQVQGFLRLAPLFEKLMVDGNQIILRKYWLEVDMDEQTRRLEARITDPRKQWKLSPMDLKSYSRWYDYSRARDDMFRATDTDWAPWFVARSDDKKRVRLNIIKHLLGSIPYETIKQPKISLPKRQKPGDYEDPGLPLKYVPEVY
;
A
#
# COMPACT_ATOMS: atom_id res chain seq x y z
N MET A 1 -72.40 14.22 -44.70
CA MET A 1 -71.81 15.37 -45.41
C MET A 1 -70.48 15.67 -44.69
N GLY A 2 -69.34 15.68 -45.22
CA GLY A 2 -68.61 15.78 -46.45
C GLY A 2 -67.15 15.50 -45.98
N LYS A 3 -66.54 14.71 -46.59
CA LYS A 3 -65.48 14.64 -47.60
C LYS A 3 -64.15 15.38 -47.28
N LYS A 4 -63.07 14.58 -47.42
CA LYS A 4 -61.70 14.90 -47.91
C LYS A 4 -60.68 15.23 -46.80
N GLY A 5 -59.43 14.74 -46.83
CA GLY A 5 -58.71 14.06 -47.93
C GLY A 5 -57.39 13.52 -47.41
N LYS A 6 -56.87 12.51 -48.09
CA LYS A 6 -55.60 11.83 -47.90
C LYS A 6 -54.40 12.72 -48.21
N SER A 7 -53.34 12.64 -47.41
CA SER A 7 -51.98 12.86 -47.93
C SER A 7 -51.03 11.88 -47.25
N ALA A 8 -50.46 10.99 -48.03
CA ALA A 8 -49.43 10.05 -47.68
C ALA A 8 -48.08 10.76 -47.68
N LYS A 9 -47.34 10.64 -46.60
CA LYS A 9 -45.93 11.09 -46.56
C LYS A 9 -45.03 9.87 -46.38
N LYS A 10 -44.25 9.60 -47.42
CA LYS A 10 -43.27 8.54 -47.49
C LYS A 10 -42.24 8.66 -46.37
N GLU A 11 -42.06 7.64 -45.55
CA GLU A 11 -40.90 7.46 -44.68
C GLU A 11 -39.71 7.03 -45.52
N LYS A 12 -38.64 7.81 -45.47
CA LYS A 12 -37.32 7.41 -45.92
C LYS A 12 -36.64 6.61 -44.85
N VAL A 13 -36.43 5.30 -45.11
CA VAL A 13 -35.54 4.46 -44.36
C VAL A 13 -34.11 4.94 -44.58
N GLY A 14 -33.51 5.57 -43.55
CA GLY A 14 -32.12 5.94 -43.49
C GLY A 14 -31.29 4.77 -42.92
N LYS A 15 -30.41 4.27 -43.76
CA LYS A 15 -29.38 3.29 -43.37
C LYS A 15 -28.49 3.87 -42.26
N ALA A 16 -28.57 3.34 -41.04
CA ALA A 16 -27.55 3.49 -40.01
C ALA A 16 -26.58 2.27 -40.18
N GLY A 17 -25.48 2.51 -40.86
CA GLY A 17 -24.43 1.57 -41.08
C GLY A 17 -23.25 1.83 -40.19
N SER A 18 -22.74 0.77 -39.59
CA SER A 18 -21.31 0.50 -39.35
C SER A 18 -20.38 1.67 -38.97
N SER A 19 -20.34 2.02 -37.70
CA SER A 19 -19.26 2.85 -37.15
C SER A 19 -18.77 2.44 -35.75
N SER A 20 -19.13 1.26 -35.22
CA SER A 20 -18.74 0.84 -33.87
C SER A 20 -17.74 -0.33 -33.81
N VAL A 21 -17.20 -0.77 -34.95
CA VAL A 21 -16.22 -1.89 -34.99
C VAL A 21 -14.80 -1.41 -35.32
N GLN A 22 -14.62 -0.18 -35.79
CA GLN A 22 -13.29 0.35 -36.12
C GLN A 22 -12.55 1.05 -34.96
N THR A 23 -13.22 1.35 -33.86
CA THR A 23 -12.57 2.03 -32.71
C THR A 23 -11.90 1.08 -31.74
N ALA A 24 -12.26 -0.21 -31.71
CA ALA A 24 -11.62 -1.18 -30.84
C ALA A 24 -10.29 -1.77 -31.43
N ALA A 25 -10.13 -1.77 -32.74
CA ALA A 25 -8.92 -2.25 -33.39
C ALA A 25 -7.78 -1.19 -33.44
N ALA A 26 -8.11 0.09 -33.31
CA ALA A 26 -7.12 1.18 -33.30
C ALA A 26 -6.45 1.35 -31.91
N ALA A 27 -7.04 0.85 -30.84
CA ALA A 27 -6.46 0.88 -29.50
C ALA A 27 -5.47 -0.29 -29.24
N ALA A 28 -5.52 -1.35 -30.06
CA ALA A 28 -4.62 -2.50 -29.95
C ALA A 28 -3.33 -2.36 -30.79
N ALA A 29 -3.23 -1.33 -31.61
CA ALA A 29 -2.07 -1.08 -32.50
C ALA A 29 -1.21 0.12 -32.06
N ALA A 30 -1.41 0.67 -30.86
CA ALA A 30 -0.43 1.55 -30.22
C ALA A 30 0.73 0.66 -29.73
N GLY A 31 1.63 0.38 -30.69
CA GLY A 31 2.71 -0.56 -30.61
C GLY A 31 3.59 -0.35 -29.39
N GLU A 32 4.07 -1.45 -28.90
CA GLU A 32 5.29 -1.63 -28.12
C GLU A 32 6.46 -0.89 -28.78
N ALA A 33 6.53 0.41 -28.62
CA ALA A 33 7.80 1.08 -28.63
C ALA A 33 8.52 0.53 -27.40
N ALA A 34 9.55 -0.28 -27.59
CA ALA A 34 10.45 -0.76 -26.55
C ALA A 34 10.99 0.49 -25.84
N GLU A 35 10.30 0.93 -24.77
CA GLU A 35 10.76 2.02 -23.92
C GLU A 35 12.10 1.57 -23.36
N GLN A 36 13.12 2.32 -23.73
CA GLN A 36 14.45 2.13 -23.13
C GLN A 36 14.27 2.09 -21.60
N PRO A 37 14.91 1.15 -20.91
CA PRO A 37 14.74 1.05 -19.46
C PRO A 37 15.05 2.43 -18.84
N PRO A 38 14.16 2.96 -18.02
CA PRO A 38 14.29 4.32 -17.50
C PRO A 38 15.64 4.48 -16.78
N ARG A 39 16.36 5.57 -17.07
CA ARG A 39 17.65 5.89 -16.45
C ARG A 39 17.63 5.62 -14.95
N LYS A 40 18.61 4.92 -14.43
CA LYS A 40 18.74 4.62 -13.00
C LYS A 40 18.77 5.92 -12.17
N MET A 41 17.85 6.06 -11.23
CA MET A 41 17.75 7.23 -10.36
C MET A 41 18.97 7.32 -9.41
N SER A 42 19.68 8.46 -9.38
CA SER A 42 20.76 8.68 -8.44
C SER A 42 20.26 8.79 -6.99
N SER A 43 21.14 8.61 -6.01
CA SER A 43 20.76 8.79 -4.60
C SER A 43 20.42 10.24 -4.29
N LYS A 44 21.13 11.20 -4.89
CA LYS A 44 20.87 12.64 -4.71
C LYS A 44 19.48 13.03 -5.22
N GLU A 45 19.11 12.57 -6.41
CA GLU A 45 17.76 12.79 -6.95
C GLU A 45 16.67 12.16 -6.07
N TYR A 46 16.89 10.92 -5.64
CA TYR A 46 15.97 10.22 -4.76
C TYR A 46 15.71 10.97 -3.45
N TYR A 47 16.76 11.36 -2.73
CA TYR A 47 16.59 12.04 -1.45
C TYR A 47 15.98 13.44 -1.61
N LYS A 48 16.28 14.15 -2.70
CA LYS A 48 15.66 15.46 -3.01
C LYS A 48 14.15 15.34 -3.22
N GLU A 49 13.69 14.31 -3.93
CA GLU A 49 12.26 14.09 -4.15
C GLU A 49 11.58 13.50 -2.90
N LEU A 50 12.27 12.62 -2.17
CA LEU A 50 11.76 12.07 -0.92
C LEU A 50 11.49 13.16 0.11
N GLU A 51 12.39 14.11 0.28
CA GLU A 51 12.26 15.24 1.23
C GLU A 51 10.96 16.04 0.99
N LYS A 52 10.63 16.30 -0.27
CA LYS A 52 9.38 16.98 -0.62
C LYS A 52 8.14 16.16 -0.21
N LEU A 53 8.18 14.85 -0.49
CA LEU A 53 7.09 13.95 -0.14
C LEU A 53 6.98 13.72 1.37
N GLU A 54 8.09 13.74 2.09
CA GLU A 54 8.10 13.68 3.57
C GLU A 54 7.42 14.91 4.19
N ALA A 55 7.62 16.11 3.61
CA ALA A 55 6.91 17.32 4.02
C ALA A 55 5.39 17.19 3.80
N GLU A 56 4.99 16.65 2.65
CA GLU A 56 3.57 16.41 2.36
C GLU A 56 2.96 15.33 3.26
N LEU A 57 3.72 14.28 3.62
CA LEU A 57 3.27 13.29 4.61
C LEU A 57 3.05 13.91 5.99
N ALA A 58 3.85 14.90 6.39
CA ALA A 58 3.64 15.65 7.63
C ALA A 58 2.38 16.53 7.57
N HIS A 59 2.06 17.13 6.40
CA HIS A 59 0.79 17.83 6.18
C HIS A 59 -0.40 16.87 6.27
N LEU A 60 -0.31 15.72 5.61
CA LEU A 60 -1.33 14.67 5.70
C LEU A 60 -1.54 14.21 7.15
N GLN A 61 -0.44 13.99 7.90
CA GLN A 61 -0.52 13.64 9.33
C GLN A 61 -1.33 14.67 10.14
N SER A 62 -1.02 15.95 9.94
CA SER A 62 -1.73 17.03 10.65
C SER A 62 -3.22 17.03 10.31
N TRP A 63 -3.56 16.79 9.03
CA TRP A 63 -4.94 16.70 8.56
C TRP A 63 -5.68 15.49 9.13
N VAL A 64 -5.02 14.33 9.17
CA VAL A 64 -5.58 13.10 9.75
C VAL A 64 -5.96 13.33 11.22
N ILE A 65 -5.09 13.99 11.99
CA ILE A 65 -5.37 14.33 13.38
C ILE A 65 -6.54 15.31 13.48
N GLU A 66 -6.47 16.42 12.74
CA GLU A 66 -7.47 17.51 12.78
C GLU A 66 -8.87 17.05 12.41
N LYS A 67 -8.97 16.19 11.40
CA LYS A 67 -10.26 15.67 10.90
C LYS A 67 -10.68 14.35 11.53
N GLY A 68 -9.86 13.79 12.40
CA GLY A 68 -10.15 12.50 13.02
C GLY A 68 -10.25 11.36 11.98
N LEU A 69 -9.52 11.44 10.89
CA LEU A 69 -9.57 10.40 9.85
C LEU A 69 -9.04 9.08 10.39
N LYS A 70 -9.61 7.99 9.88
CA LYS A 70 -9.15 6.63 10.15
C LYS A 70 -8.63 6.03 8.84
N VAL A 71 -7.34 5.73 8.79
CA VAL A 71 -6.69 5.25 7.55
C VAL A 71 -6.05 3.90 7.79
N VAL A 72 -6.32 2.95 6.88
CA VAL A 72 -5.66 1.65 6.84
C VAL A 72 -4.93 1.51 5.51
N ILE A 73 -3.65 1.16 5.58
CA ILE A 73 -2.82 0.90 4.41
C ILE A 73 -2.32 -0.54 4.50
N VAL A 74 -2.64 -1.34 3.50
CA VAL A 74 -2.20 -2.73 3.39
C VAL A 74 -1.07 -2.83 2.39
N PHE A 75 0.05 -3.42 2.80
CA PHE A 75 1.16 -3.75 1.94
C PHE A 75 1.29 -5.25 1.76
N GLU A 76 1.04 -5.71 0.54
CA GLU A 76 1.22 -7.08 0.11
C GLU A 76 2.21 -7.17 -1.06
N GLY A 77 2.59 -8.36 -1.43
CA GLY A 77 3.53 -8.60 -2.54
C GLY A 77 4.53 -9.69 -2.21
N ARG A 78 5.30 -10.07 -3.23
CA ARG A 78 6.27 -11.16 -3.13
C ARG A 78 7.38 -10.88 -2.12
N ASP A 79 8.05 -11.94 -1.68
CA ASP A 79 9.25 -11.80 -0.89
C ASP A 79 10.34 -11.13 -1.74
N GLY A 80 11.09 -10.23 -1.10
CA GLY A 80 12.06 -9.42 -1.85
C GLY A 80 11.47 -8.18 -2.57
N ALA A 81 10.15 -8.03 -2.72
CA ALA A 81 9.53 -6.90 -3.43
C ALA A 81 9.81 -5.53 -2.81
N GLY A 82 10.14 -5.45 -1.51
CA GLY A 82 10.58 -4.19 -0.90
C GLY A 82 9.56 -3.51 0.00
N LYS A 83 8.52 -4.22 0.46
CA LYS A 83 7.48 -3.75 1.37
C LYS A 83 8.03 -2.95 2.55
N GLY A 84 8.82 -3.57 3.42
CA GLY A 84 9.36 -2.90 4.61
C GLY A 84 10.23 -1.67 4.31
N GLY A 85 10.91 -1.62 3.14
CA GLY A 85 11.66 -0.43 2.71
C GLY A 85 10.75 0.71 2.27
N THR A 86 9.58 0.42 1.72
CA THR A 86 8.56 1.40 1.35
C THR A 86 7.85 1.92 2.59
N ILE A 87 7.47 1.03 3.50
CA ILE A 87 6.88 1.40 4.80
C ILE A 87 7.83 2.32 5.56
N LYS A 88 9.13 1.97 5.63
CA LYS A 88 10.14 2.83 6.27
C LYS A 88 10.25 4.21 5.62
N ALA A 89 10.12 4.32 4.30
CA ALA A 89 10.14 5.60 3.60
C ALA A 89 8.91 6.46 3.94
N ILE A 90 7.74 5.85 4.09
CA ILE A 90 6.50 6.53 4.51
C ILE A 90 6.61 7.01 5.97
N THR A 91 7.16 6.18 6.85
CA THR A 91 7.15 6.43 8.30
C THR A 91 8.37 7.21 8.81
N GLY A 92 9.33 7.51 7.94
CA GLY A 92 10.62 8.07 8.33
C GLY A 92 10.59 9.46 8.98
N ARG A 93 9.58 10.28 8.68
CA ARG A 93 9.45 11.67 9.15
C ARG A 93 8.07 12.00 9.72
N VAL A 94 7.26 11.00 10.00
CA VAL A 94 5.95 11.16 10.66
C VAL A 94 5.97 10.57 12.07
N SER A 95 4.99 10.98 12.89
CA SER A 95 4.91 10.51 14.27
C SER A 95 4.49 9.04 14.34
N PRO A 96 5.23 8.17 15.04
CA PRO A 96 4.83 6.77 15.24
C PRO A 96 3.58 6.62 16.11
N ARG A 97 3.12 7.68 16.78
CA ARG A 97 1.85 7.70 17.52
C ARG A 97 0.66 7.84 16.57
N VAL A 98 0.88 8.40 15.38
CA VAL A 98 -0.15 8.59 14.35
C VAL A 98 -0.03 7.52 13.27
N PHE A 99 1.18 7.29 12.78
CA PHE A 99 1.48 6.25 11.78
C PHE A 99 2.00 5.00 12.48
N ARG A 100 1.12 4.05 12.75
CA ARG A 100 1.48 2.79 13.40
C ARG A 100 1.72 1.68 12.36
N VAL A 101 2.82 0.96 12.49
CA VAL A 101 3.11 -0.20 11.65
C VAL A 101 2.75 -1.47 12.40
N VAL A 102 1.98 -2.33 11.76
CA VAL A 102 1.53 -3.62 12.27
C VAL A 102 2.11 -4.73 11.40
N ALA A 103 2.96 -5.56 12.00
CA ALA A 103 3.54 -6.75 11.38
C ALA A 103 3.29 -7.94 12.32
N LEU A 104 2.21 -8.67 12.11
CA LEU A 104 1.84 -9.75 13.00
C LEU A 104 2.71 -11.00 12.75
N PRO A 105 3.17 -11.69 13.80
CA PRO A 105 3.87 -12.96 13.67
C PRO A 105 2.94 -14.08 13.18
N ALA A 106 3.45 -15.28 13.02
CA ALA A 106 2.61 -16.46 12.80
C ALA A 106 1.54 -16.59 13.89
N PRO A 107 0.32 -17.01 13.54
CA PRO A 107 -0.77 -17.13 14.51
C PRO A 107 -0.42 -18.14 15.62
N THR A 108 -0.75 -17.76 16.86
CA THR A 108 -0.67 -18.65 18.02
C THR A 108 -1.69 -19.79 17.90
N GLU A 109 -1.54 -20.87 18.69
CA GLU A 109 -2.50 -21.99 18.69
C GLU A 109 -3.92 -21.51 19.03
N ARG A 110 -4.06 -20.53 19.93
CA ARG A 110 -5.35 -19.92 20.24
C ARG A 110 -5.92 -19.17 19.03
N GLU A 111 -5.13 -18.34 18.36
CA GLU A 111 -5.58 -17.55 17.19
C GLU A 111 -5.98 -18.44 16.01
N LYS A 112 -5.38 -19.62 15.86
CA LYS A 112 -5.76 -20.60 14.82
C LYS A 112 -7.19 -21.10 14.99
N THR A 113 -7.73 -21.09 16.19
CA THR A 113 -9.11 -21.54 16.50
C THR A 113 -10.12 -20.41 16.52
N GLN A 114 -9.68 -19.15 16.41
CA GLN A 114 -10.52 -17.97 16.40
C GLN A 114 -11.02 -17.65 14.98
N MET A 115 -11.99 -16.73 14.89
CA MET A 115 -12.36 -16.15 13.61
C MET A 115 -11.12 -15.50 12.96
N TYR A 116 -10.85 -15.83 11.72
CA TYR A 116 -9.56 -15.49 11.06
C TYR A 116 -9.18 -14.01 11.16
N VAL A 117 -10.13 -13.11 10.91
CA VAL A 117 -9.86 -11.67 10.94
C VAL A 117 -9.73 -11.10 12.35
N GLN A 118 -10.10 -11.85 13.40
CA GLN A 118 -10.14 -11.38 14.78
C GLN A 118 -8.78 -10.84 15.27
N ARG A 119 -7.67 -11.46 14.85
CA ARG A 119 -6.33 -11.01 15.21
C ARG A 119 -5.93 -9.65 14.63
N TYR A 120 -6.61 -9.19 13.58
CA TYR A 120 -6.35 -7.89 12.93
C TYR A 120 -7.22 -6.76 13.51
N LEU A 121 -8.41 -7.09 14.02
CA LEU A 121 -9.37 -6.11 14.53
C LEU A 121 -8.81 -5.18 15.61
N PRO A 122 -8.06 -5.66 16.63
CA PRO A 122 -7.51 -4.81 17.67
C PRO A 122 -6.51 -3.75 17.17
N HIS A 123 -6.02 -3.90 15.96
CA HIS A 123 -5.04 -3.01 15.35
C HIS A 123 -5.66 -1.96 14.43
N LEU A 124 -6.97 -2.02 14.16
CA LEU A 124 -7.63 -1.03 13.33
C LEU A 124 -7.51 0.38 13.94
N PRO A 125 -7.52 1.44 13.11
CA PRO A 125 -7.28 2.81 13.59
C PRO A 125 -8.44 3.35 14.40
N ALA A 126 -8.12 4.10 15.45
CA ALA A 126 -8.99 5.10 16.02
C ALA A 126 -8.99 6.40 15.19
N ALA A 127 -9.85 7.36 15.54
CA ALA A 127 -9.85 8.67 14.91
C ALA A 127 -8.47 9.37 15.06
N GLY A 128 -7.94 9.88 13.97
CA GLY A 128 -6.63 10.53 13.95
C GLY A 128 -5.45 9.58 13.76
N GLU A 129 -5.69 8.32 13.37
CA GLU A 129 -4.63 7.32 13.20
C GLU A 129 -4.53 6.79 11.77
N VAL A 130 -3.31 6.48 11.36
CA VAL A 130 -2.94 5.73 10.15
C VAL A 130 -2.31 4.41 10.56
N VAL A 131 -2.92 3.29 10.19
CA VAL A 131 -2.36 1.96 10.45
C VAL A 131 -1.85 1.36 9.16
N ILE A 132 -0.59 0.94 9.17
CA ILE A 132 0.09 0.32 8.04
C ILE A 132 0.34 -1.16 8.36
N PHE A 133 -0.31 -2.05 7.62
CA PHE A 133 -0.08 -3.49 7.74
C PHE A 133 1.06 -3.92 6.80
N ASP A 134 2.19 -4.40 7.36
CA ASP A 134 3.22 -5.16 6.63
C ASP A 134 2.81 -6.62 6.61
N ARG A 135 2.13 -7.04 5.54
CA ARG A 135 1.27 -8.23 5.44
C ARG A 135 0.01 -8.09 6.32
N SER A 136 -1.06 -8.66 5.83
CA SER A 136 -2.39 -8.44 6.41
C SER A 136 -3.20 -9.75 6.44
N TRP A 137 -4.53 -9.62 6.55
CA TRP A 137 -5.47 -10.73 6.38
C TRP A 137 -5.32 -11.44 5.03
N TYR A 138 -4.70 -10.82 4.05
CA TYR A 138 -4.41 -11.44 2.75
C TYR A 138 -3.34 -12.53 2.80
N ASN A 139 -2.67 -12.75 3.94
CA ASN A 139 -1.86 -13.95 4.17
C ASN A 139 -2.64 -15.23 3.87
N ARG A 140 -3.97 -15.27 4.14
CA ARG A 140 -4.84 -16.42 3.85
C ARG A 140 -4.91 -16.73 2.34
N ALA A 141 -5.01 -15.70 1.49
CA ALA A 141 -5.02 -15.86 0.04
C ALA A 141 -3.63 -16.10 -0.55
N GLY A 142 -2.58 -15.67 0.14
CA GLY A 142 -1.18 -15.75 -0.30
C GLY A 142 -0.42 -16.91 0.35
N VAL A 143 0.41 -16.59 1.34
CA VAL A 143 1.36 -17.53 1.94
C VAL A 143 0.67 -18.74 2.57
N GLU A 144 -0.47 -18.57 3.24
CA GLU A 144 -1.15 -19.68 3.90
C GLU A 144 -1.70 -20.69 2.87
N ARG A 145 -2.26 -20.19 1.77
CA ARG A 145 -2.70 -21.01 0.64
C ARG A 145 -1.53 -21.76 -0.01
N VAL A 146 -0.50 -21.03 -0.42
CA VAL A 146 0.63 -21.60 -1.18
C VAL A 146 1.41 -22.62 -0.37
N MET A 147 1.54 -22.40 0.94
CA MET A 147 2.27 -23.30 1.84
C MET A 147 1.42 -24.43 2.44
N GLY A 148 0.11 -24.44 2.13
CA GLY A 148 -0.79 -25.46 2.67
C GLY A 148 -1.12 -25.29 4.15
N PHE A 149 -1.01 -24.04 4.68
CA PHE A 149 -1.39 -23.74 6.08
C PHE A 149 -2.87 -23.49 6.24
N ALA A 150 -3.58 -23.27 5.13
CA ALA A 150 -5.03 -23.18 5.07
C ALA A 150 -5.58 -24.18 4.07
N SER A 151 -6.74 -24.79 4.38
CA SER A 151 -7.46 -25.65 3.44
C SER A 151 -8.07 -24.83 2.31
N ASP A 152 -8.43 -25.51 1.21
CA ASP A 152 -9.06 -24.83 0.06
C ASP A 152 -10.39 -24.19 0.47
N GLU A 153 -11.20 -24.83 1.34
CA GLU A 153 -12.45 -24.27 1.86
C GLU A 153 -12.20 -22.98 2.65
N GLN A 154 -11.15 -22.94 3.47
CA GLN A 154 -10.75 -21.75 4.24
C GLN A 154 -10.33 -20.61 3.31
N VAL A 155 -9.57 -20.91 2.26
CA VAL A 155 -9.14 -19.92 1.26
C VAL A 155 -10.35 -19.40 0.48
N GLN A 156 -11.20 -20.27 -0.04
CA GLN A 156 -12.40 -19.87 -0.78
C GLN A 156 -13.39 -19.11 0.10
N GLY A 157 -13.57 -19.55 1.35
CA GLY A 157 -14.35 -18.82 2.34
C GLY A 157 -13.84 -17.41 2.57
N PHE A 158 -12.52 -17.27 2.76
CA PHE A 158 -11.87 -15.96 2.92
C PHE A 158 -12.07 -15.07 1.69
N LEU A 159 -11.82 -15.57 0.49
CA LEU A 159 -11.96 -14.78 -0.75
C LEU A 159 -13.40 -14.25 -0.96
N ARG A 160 -14.40 -14.99 -0.54
CA ARG A 160 -15.83 -14.53 -0.57
C ARG A 160 -16.12 -13.48 0.50
N LEU A 161 -15.52 -13.60 1.69
CA LEU A 161 -15.85 -12.76 2.86
C LEU A 161 -14.98 -11.52 2.97
N ALA A 162 -13.75 -11.51 2.43
CA ALA A 162 -12.84 -10.38 2.52
C ALA A 162 -13.44 -9.08 1.97
N PRO A 163 -14.11 -9.04 0.80
CA PRO A 163 -14.76 -7.82 0.31
C PRO A 163 -15.85 -7.30 1.25
N LEU A 164 -16.61 -8.18 1.91
CA LEU A 164 -17.66 -7.79 2.85
C LEU A 164 -17.06 -7.20 4.14
N PHE A 165 -15.99 -7.80 4.64
CA PHE A 165 -15.24 -7.29 5.77
C PHE A 165 -14.65 -5.91 5.49
N GLU A 166 -14.03 -5.73 4.31
CA GLU A 166 -13.50 -4.45 3.87
C GLU A 166 -14.61 -3.40 3.67
N LYS A 167 -15.77 -3.82 3.12
CA LYS A 167 -16.93 -2.93 2.99
C LYS A 167 -17.46 -2.47 4.34
N LEU A 168 -17.48 -3.35 5.35
CA LEU A 168 -17.83 -2.98 6.71
C LEU A 168 -16.86 -1.93 7.29
N MET A 169 -15.57 -2.05 7.00
CA MET A 169 -14.58 -1.05 7.42
C MET A 169 -14.78 0.30 6.72
N VAL A 170 -15.00 0.28 5.42
CA VAL A 170 -15.09 1.50 4.60
C VAL A 170 -16.44 2.21 4.83
N ASP A 171 -17.55 1.54 4.60
CA ASP A 171 -18.90 2.14 4.66
C ASP A 171 -19.39 2.27 6.12
N GLY A 172 -19.21 1.21 6.92
CA GLY A 172 -19.73 1.18 8.28
C GLY A 172 -18.91 1.98 9.29
N ASN A 173 -17.60 2.11 9.07
CA ASN A 173 -16.68 2.75 10.01
C ASN A 173 -15.90 3.92 9.43
N GLN A 174 -16.17 4.31 8.18
CA GLN A 174 -15.52 5.43 7.48
C GLN A 174 -13.99 5.31 7.47
N ILE A 175 -13.48 4.09 7.35
CA ILE A 175 -12.05 3.83 7.22
C ILE A 175 -11.65 4.03 5.77
N ILE A 176 -10.65 4.86 5.54
CA ILE A 176 -10.01 5.00 4.23
C ILE A 176 -9.05 3.83 4.07
N LEU A 177 -9.43 2.83 3.27
CA LEU A 177 -8.61 1.65 3.01
C LEU A 177 -7.83 1.81 1.71
N ARG A 178 -6.51 1.58 1.75
CA ARG A 178 -5.62 1.56 0.57
C ARG A 178 -4.84 0.27 0.55
N LYS A 179 -4.95 -0.50 -0.55
CA LYS A 179 -4.29 -1.79 -0.71
C LYS A 179 -3.22 -1.69 -1.78
N TYR A 180 -1.97 -1.96 -1.41
CA TYR A 180 -0.82 -1.94 -2.31
C TYR A 180 -0.24 -3.33 -2.48
N TRP A 181 -0.09 -3.75 -3.73
CA TRP A 181 0.69 -4.91 -4.12
C TRP A 181 2.01 -4.48 -4.74
N LEU A 182 3.12 -4.88 -4.15
CA LEU A 182 4.44 -4.66 -4.73
C LEU A 182 4.79 -5.84 -5.63
N GLU A 183 4.81 -5.59 -6.93
CA GLU A 183 5.22 -6.57 -7.92
C GLU A 183 6.72 -6.42 -8.20
N VAL A 184 7.45 -7.53 -8.23
CA VAL A 184 8.87 -7.61 -8.56
C VAL A 184 9.05 -8.67 -9.64
N ASP A 185 9.94 -8.44 -10.60
CA ASP A 185 10.28 -9.42 -11.61
C ASP A 185 11.07 -10.59 -11.01
N MET A 186 11.03 -11.73 -11.68
CA MET A 186 11.67 -12.97 -11.21
C MET A 186 13.18 -12.79 -11.06
N ASP A 187 13.83 -12.17 -12.05
CA ASP A 187 15.29 -11.94 -12.04
C ASP A 187 15.70 -10.96 -10.94
N GLU A 188 14.93 -9.88 -10.75
CA GLU A 188 15.20 -8.92 -9.69
C GLU A 188 14.95 -9.53 -8.30
N GLN A 189 13.94 -10.40 -8.16
CA GLN A 189 13.71 -11.13 -6.92
C GLN A 189 14.91 -12.02 -6.60
N THR A 190 15.39 -12.80 -7.57
CA THR A 190 16.57 -13.67 -7.47
C THR A 190 17.76 -12.85 -7.01
N ARG A 191 18.09 -11.78 -7.71
CA ARG A 191 19.21 -10.88 -7.38
C ARG A 191 19.12 -10.32 -5.95
N ARG A 192 17.90 -10.01 -5.48
CA ARG A 192 17.67 -9.51 -4.12
C ARG A 192 17.85 -10.55 -3.05
N LEU A 193 17.43 -11.79 -3.30
CA LEU A 193 17.60 -12.90 -2.35
C LEU A 193 19.06 -13.32 -2.26
N GLU A 194 19.77 -13.42 -3.37
CA GLU A 194 21.23 -13.65 -3.39
C GLU A 194 21.99 -12.57 -2.60
N ALA A 195 21.61 -11.30 -2.78
CA ALA A 195 22.20 -10.21 -1.99
C ALA A 195 21.88 -10.29 -0.48
N ARG A 196 20.85 -11.06 -0.05
CA ARG A 196 20.61 -11.33 1.37
C ARG A 196 21.54 -12.43 1.90
N ILE A 197 21.94 -13.38 1.05
CA ILE A 197 22.86 -14.47 1.43
C ILE A 197 24.26 -13.89 1.70
N THR A 198 24.70 -12.97 0.86
CA THR A 198 26.08 -12.47 0.83
C THR A 198 26.34 -11.23 1.71
N ASP A 199 25.33 -10.39 1.97
CA ASP A 199 25.49 -9.17 2.75
C ASP A 199 25.11 -9.39 4.23
N PRO A 200 26.07 -9.37 5.19
CA PRO A 200 25.79 -9.59 6.61
C PRO A 200 24.70 -8.67 7.19
N ARG A 201 24.54 -7.46 6.63
CA ARG A 201 23.51 -6.50 7.07
C ARG A 201 22.11 -6.89 6.60
N LYS A 202 21.98 -7.92 5.74
CA LYS A 202 20.71 -8.36 5.14
C LYS A 202 20.39 -9.81 5.48
N GLN A 203 21.34 -10.61 5.97
CA GLN A 203 21.16 -12.04 6.26
C GLN A 203 19.98 -12.29 7.19
N TRP A 204 19.77 -11.44 8.19
CA TRP A 204 18.64 -11.54 9.12
C TRP A 204 17.25 -11.43 8.45
N LYS A 205 17.20 -10.97 7.19
CA LYS A 205 15.96 -10.89 6.40
C LYS A 205 15.66 -12.16 5.62
N LEU A 206 16.60 -13.10 5.61
CA LEU A 206 16.43 -14.36 4.90
C LEU A 206 15.91 -15.40 5.86
N SER A 207 14.71 -15.88 5.63
CA SER A 207 14.07 -16.93 6.40
C SER A 207 13.98 -18.24 5.59
N PRO A 208 13.81 -19.41 6.24
CA PRO A 208 13.50 -20.65 5.53
C PRO A 208 12.23 -20.55 4.67
N MET A 209 11.30 -19.64 5.05
CA MET A 209 10.09 -19.39 4.29
C MET A 209 10.39 -18.69 2.97
N ASP A 210 11.33 -17.71 2.94
CA ASP A 210 11.74 -17.04 1.69
C ASP A 210 12.25 -18.05 0.66
N LEU A 211 13.01 -19.05 1.09
CA LEU A 211 13.56 -20.10 0.20
C LEU A 211 12.44 -21.00 -0.35
N LYS A 212 11.47 -21.38 0.50
CA LYS A 212 10.30 -22.15 0.05
C LYS A 212 9.41 -21.33 -0.88
N SER A 213 9.19 -20.07 -0.60
CA SER A 213 8.42 -19.16 -1.45
C SER A 213 9.04 -18.96 -2.81
N TYR A 214 10.37 -18.83 -2.87
CA TYR A 214 11.14 -18.64 -4.09
C TYR A 214 10.88 -19.75 -5.12
N SER A 215 10.89 -21.01 -4.67
CA SER A 215 10.65 -22.15 -5.57
C SER A 215 9.19 -22.26 -6.06
N ARG A 216 8.25 -21.51 -5.50
CA ARG A 216 6.82 -21.58 -5.80
C ARG A 216 6.28 -20.36 -6.53
N TRP A 217 7.07 -19.77 -7.42
CA TRP A 217 6.73 -18.52 -8.12
C TRP A 217 5.34 -18.55 -8.77
N TYR A 218 5.02 -19.60 -9.52
CA TYR A 218 3.75 -19.70 -10.22
C TYR A 218 2.57 -20.01 -9.31
N ASP A 219 2.77 -20.70 -8.19
CA ASP A 219 1.74 -20.89 -7.17
C ASP A 219 1.34 -19.54 -6.56
N TYR A 220 2.32 -18.71 -6.24
CA TYR A 220 2.08 -17.34 -5.80
C TYR A 220 1.44 -16.48 -6.89
N SER A 221 1.76 -16.68 -8.16
CA SER A 221 1.12 -15.97 -9.27
C SER A 221 -0.36 -16.30 -9.34
N ARG A 222 -0.71 -17.59 -9.32
CA ARG A 222 -2.11 -18.05 -9.29
C ARG A 222 -2.86 -17.53 -8.07
N ALA A 223 -2.24 -17.60 -6.90
CA ALA A 223 -2.82 -17.11 -5.66
C ALA A 223 -3.12 -15.60 -5.71
N ARG A 224 -2.18 -14.80 -6.24
CA ARG A 224 -2.35 -13.35 -6.47
C ARG A 224 -3.51 -13.08 -7.42
N ASP A 225 -3.55 -13.77 -8.55
CA ASP A 225 -4.54 -13.52 -9.60
C ASP A 225 -5.97 -13.83 -9.11
N ASP A 226 -6.12 -14.92 -8.37
CA ASP A 226 -7.40 -15.26 -7.74
C ASP A 226 -7.79 -14.26 -6.64
N MET A 227 -6.81 -13.79 -5.85
CA MET A 227 -7.02 -12.76 -4.84
C MET A 227 -7.49 -11.46 -5.48
N PHE A 228 -6.85 -10.98 -6.53
CA PHE A 228 -7.26 -9.76 -7.22
C PHE A 228 -8.66 -9.92 -7.81
N ARG A 229 -8.91 -11.03 -8.51
CA ARG A 229 -10.24 -11.31 -9.11
C ARG A 229 -11.36 -11.28 -8.09
N ALA A 230 -11.10 -11.75 -6.88
CA ALA A 230 -12.12 -11.85 -5.83
C ALA A 230 -12.25 -10.58 -4.98
N THR A 231 -11.19 -9.77 -4.87
CA THR A 231 -11.13 -8.72 -3.85
C THR A 231 -10.76 -7.33 -4.38
N ASP A 232 -10.60 -7.16 -5.70
CA ASP A 232 -10.48 -5.85 -6.31
C ASP A 232 -11.87 -5.25 -6.47
N THR A 233 -12.20 -4.26 -5.65
CA THR A 233 -13.54 -3.67 -5.56
C THR A 233 -13.46 -2.16 -5.66
N ASP A 234 -14.55 -1.52 -6.12
CA ASP A 234 -14.61 -0.06 -6.27
C ASP A 234 -14.37 0.70 -4.97
N TRP A 235 -14.80 0.13 -3.83
CA TRP A 235 -14.62 0.74 -2.50
C TRP A 235 -13.27 0.45 -1.85
N ALA A 236 -12.55 -0.56 -2.32
CA ALA A 236 -11.23 -0.94 -1.84
C ALA A 236 -10.39 -1.58 -2.96
N PRO A 237 -9.96 -0.80 -3.95
CA PRO A 237 -9.20 -1.32 -5.08
C PRO A 237 -7.76 -1.70 -4.69
N TRP A 238 -7.18 -2.61 -5.45
CA TRP A 238 -5.76 -2.93 -5.41
C TRP A 238 -4.96 -1.99 -6.31
N PHE A 239 -3.90 -1.42 -5.75
CA PHE A 239 -2.92 -0.64 -6.50
C PHE A 239 -1.63 -1.44 -6.64
N VAL A 240 -1.30 -1.81 -7.88
CA VAL A 240 -0.08 -2.58 -8.17
C VAL A 240 1.07 -1.62 -8.47
N ALA A 241 2.18 -1.77 -7.75
CA ALA A 241 3.37 -0.98 -7.92
C ALA A 241 4.55 -1.84 -8.37
N ARG A 242 5.09 -1.58 -9.58
CA ARG A 242 6.32 -2.23 -10.07
C ARG A 242 7.50 -1.82 -9.18
N SER A 243 8.18 -2.80 -8.61
CA SER A 243 9.15 -2.56 -7.54
C SER A 243 10.60 -2.89 -7.89
N ASP A 244 10.93 -3.13 -9.15
CA ASP A 244 12.28 -3.45 -9.60
C ASP A 244 13.26 -2.30 -9.32
N ASP A 245 12.82 -1.05 -9.45
CA ASP A 245 13.54 0.11 -8.92
C ASP A 245 12.99 0.51 -7.55
N LYS A 246 13.74 0.18 -6.49
CA LYS A 246 13.37 0.47 -5.10
C LYS A 246 13.23 1.97 -4.79
N LYS A 247 13.94 2.84 -5.48
CA LYS A 247 13.84 4.27 -5.27
C LYS A 247 12.56 4.81 -5.88
N ARG A 248 12.28 4.43 -7.11
CA ARG A 248 11.09 4.85 -7.84
C ARG A 248 9.80 4.35 -7.19
N VAL A 249 9.72 3.07 -6.83
CA VAL A 249 8.50 2.51 -6.21
C VAL A 249 8.16 3.22 -4.91
N ARG A 250 9.15 3.58 -4.08
CA ARG A 250 8.91 4.31 -2.84
C ARG A 250 8.30 5.68 -3.09
N LEU A 251 8.90 6.45 -4.01
CA LEU A 251 8.38 7.77 -4.37
C LEU A 251 6.99 7.69 -4.99
N ASN A 252 6.79 6.73 -5.90
CA ASN A 252 5.51 6.56 -6.59
C ASN A 252 4.39 6.15 -5.63
N ILE A 253 4.65 5.23 -4.71
CA ILE A 253 3.66 4.83 -3.70
C ILE A 253 3.33 5.99 -2.76
N ILE A 254 4.32 6.74 -2.27
CA ILE A 254 4.08 7.90 -1.41
C ILE A 254 3.27 8.95 -2.17
N LYS A 255 3.65 9.27 -3.40
CA LYS A 255 2.92 10.23 -4.23
C LYS A 255 1.48 9.79 -4.49
N HIS A 256 1.27 8.50 -4.81
CA HIS A 256 -0.07 7.95 -5.01
C HIS A 256 -0.89 7.98 -3.71
N LEU A 257 -0.30 7.61 -2.58
CA LEU A 257 -0.96 7.66 -1.27
C LEU A 257 -1.45 9.07 -0.94
N LEU A 258 -0.58 10.07 -1.10
CA LEU A 258 -0.90 11.50 -0.91
C LEU A 258 -2.02 11.96 -1.84
N GLY A 259 -2.01 11.55 -3.11
CA GLY A 259 -3.05 11.89 -4.07
C GLY A 259 -4.37 11.13 -3.86
N SER A 260 -4.38 10.04 -3.11
CA SER A 260 -5.55 9.16 -2.89
C SER A 260 -6.33 9.48 -1.61
N ILE A 261 -5.78 10.29 -0.73
CA ILE A 261 -6.42 10.72 0.52
C ILE A 261 -6.61 12.23 0.42
N PRO A 262 -7.85 12.76 0.43
CA PRO A 262 -8.07 14.20 0.41
C PRO A 262 -7.50 14.84 1.67
N TYR A 263 -6.58 15.80 1.54
CA TYR A 263 -6.07 16.59 2.64
C TYR A 263 -5.75 18.01 2.21
N GLU A 264 -5.71 18.91 3.17
CA GLU A 264 -5.32 20.30 3.00
C GLU A 264 -4.20 20.65 3.97
N THR A 265 -3.37 21.60 3.59
CA THR A 265 -2.33 22.13 4.47
C THR A 265 -2.94 22.96 5.57
N ILE A 266 -2.81 22.51 6.81
CA ILE A 266 -3.26 23.27 7.98
C ILE A 266 -2.25 24.38 8.25
N LYS A 267 -2.75 25.63 8.31
CA LYS A 267 -1.92 26.77 8.69
C LYS A 267 -1.45 26.62 10.13
N GLN A 268 -0.17 26.41 10.32
CA GLN A 268 0.40 26.39 11.65
C GLN A 268 0.45 27.82 12.24
N PRO A 269 0.05 28.01 13.50
CA PRO A 269 0.23 29.30 14.16
C PRO A 269 1.73 29.62 14.23
N LYS A 270 2.04 30.92 14.19
CA LYS A 270 3.43 31.36 14.45
C LYS A 270 3.80 31.03 15.90
N ILE A 271 4.66 30.05 16.04
CA ILE A 271 5.15 29.62 17.36
C ILE A 271 6.49 30.29 17.61
N SER A 272 6.64 30.96 18.75
CA SER A 272 7.92 31.45 19.24
C SER A 272 8.28 30.70 20.52
N LEU A 273 9.58 30.39 20.67
CA LEU A 273 10.02 29.75 21.91
C LEU A 273 9.89 30.75 23.07
N PRO A 274 9.31 30.32 24.21
CA PRO A 274 9.31 31.14 25.42
C PRO A 274 10.74 31.34 25.91
N LYS A 275 10.95 32.39 26.71
CA LYS A 275 12.25 32.56 27.37
C LYS A 275 12.49 31.42 28.34
N ARG A 276 13.72 30.89 28.37
CA ARG A 276 14.08 29.88 29.37
C ARG A 276 14.04 30.50 30.78
N GLN A 277 13.63 29.70 31.74
CA GLN A 277 13.74 30.13 33.15
C GLN A 277 15.19 30.43 33.52
N LYS A 278 15.37 31.31 34.49
CA LYS A 278 16.67 31.53 35.13
C LYS A 278 16.98 30.35 36.06
N PRO A 279 18.28 30.07 36.34
CA PRO A 279 18.64 28.95 37.23
C PRO A 279 18.00 29.04 38.62
N GLY A 280 17.70 30.24 39.12
CA GLY A 280 17.22 30.45 40.48
C GLY A 280 18.25 30.01 41.51
N ASP A 281 17.85 29.11 42.37
CA ASP A 281 18.65 28.46 43.40
C ASP A 281 19.25 27.12 42.96
N TYR A 282 19.13 26.78 41.64
CA TYR A 282 19.75 25.57 41.11
C TYR A 282 21.26 25.75 40.97
N GLU A 283 22.02 24.91 41.68
CA GLU A 283 23.43 24.70 41.54
C GLU A 283 23.70 23.31 40.95
N ASP A 284 24.62 23.21 39.97
CA ASP A 284 24.98 21.91 39.41
C ASP A 284 25.64 21.05 40.53
N PRO A 285 25.07 19.89 40.86
CA PRO A 285 25.60 19.06 41.94
C PRO A 285 26.94 18.41 41.61
N GLY A 286 27.52 18.63 40.43
CA GLY A 286 28.80 18.06 40.01
C GLY A 286 28.85 16.53 40.01
N LEU A 287 27.76 15.87 39.66
CA LEU A 287 27.66 14.41 39.65
C LEU A 287 28.66 13.79 38.68
N PRO A 288 29.35 12.68 39.04
CA PRO A 288 30.25 11.96 38.15
C PRO A 288 29.48 11.22 37.07
N LEU A 289 29.02 11.93 36.06
CA LEU A 289 28.26 11.38 34.95
C LEU A 289 29.16 10.52 34.06
N LYS A 290 28.58 9.39 33.58
CA LYS A 290 29.22 8.52 32.58
C LYS A 290 28.77 8.96 31.20
N TYR A 291 29.60 9.67 30.50
CA TYR A 291 29.34 10.11 29.13
C TYR A 291 29.66 9.02 28.14
N VAL A 292 28.87 8.92 27.07
CA VAL A 292 29.22 8.11 25.91
C VAL A 292 30.46 8.72 25.25
N PRO A 293 31.51 7.93 24.99
CA PRO A 293 32.72 8.46 24.32
C PRO A 293 32.36 9.05 22.94
N GLU A 294 32.87 10.26 22.68
CA GLU A 294 32.78 10.87 21.36
C GLU A 294 33.91 10.32 20.49
N VAL A 295 33.60 9.38 19.63
CA VAL A 295 34.56 8.70 18.74
C VAL A 295 34.39 9.08 17.26
N TYR A 296 33.39 9.93 16.92
CA TYR A 296 33.10 10.47 15.60
C TYR A 296 32.98 11.99 15.64
#